data_befb5d76624f93c4ea421cfe3cb68ba0
#
_entry.id   befb5d76624f93c4ea421cfe3cb68ba0
#
_cell.length_a   1.000
_cell.length_b   1.000
_cell.length_c   1.000
_cell.angle_alpha   90.00
_cell.angle_beta   90.00
_cell.angle_gamma   90.00
#
_symmetry.space_group_name_H-M   'P 1'
#
loop_
_entity.id
_entity.type
_entity.pdbx_description
1 polymer ?
#
loop_
_entity_poly.entity_id
_entity_poly.type
_entity_poly.pdbx_seq_one_letter_code
_entity_poly.pdbx_strand_id
1 'polypeptide(L)'
;MFKIRYKSHHDVGNVISKFTKNFKASKEDFISLLEGVNVSKQLALYFHTPYCDKICSFCNMNRKQLDNDLEEYTKYICDEIKKYGAYKFCKTSEVDVVFFGGGTPTIFKKEQLERILKTLRENFIFSKDYEMTFETTLHNLSFEKLEIMEKYGVNRISVGIQTFSDRGRKLLNRTYDKNYVVERLKEIKKRFSGLICIDIIYNYANQTNEEILEDARLLSEIRVDSTSFY
;
A
#
# COMPACT_ATOMS: atom_id res chain seq x y z
N MET A 1 -4.14 10.50 -30.38
CA MET A 1 -3.34 9.26 -30.57
C MET A 1 -1.89 9.61 -30.27
N PHE A 2 -1.26 8.98 -29.28
CA PHE A 2 0.12 9.24 -28.94
C PHE A 2 1.06 8.74 -30.04
N LYS A 3 1.93 9.61 -30.55
CA LYS A 3 2.88 9.28 -31.64
C LYS A 3 4.02 8.36 -31.20
N ILE A 4 4.31 8.30 -29.89
CA ILE A 4 5.38 7.49 -29.33
C ILE A 4 4.79 6.62 -28.23
N ARG A 5 5.05 5.31 -28.30
CA ARG A 5 4.75 4.34 -27.24
C ARG A 5 6.05 3.77 -26.69
N TYR A 6 6.25 3.91 -25.40
CA TYR A 6 7.36 3.25 -24.71
C TYR A 6 6.96 1.81 -24.40
N LYS A 7 7.89 0.89 -24.62
CA LYS A 7 7.66 -0.56 -24.39
C LYS A 7 7.81 -0.94 -22.92
N SER A 8 8.53 -0.14 -22.14
CA SER A 8 8.80 -0.40 -20.73
C SER A 8 9.10 0.88 -19.97
N HIS A 9 9.07 0.82 -18.64
CA HIS A 9 9.53 1.91 -17.77
C HIS A 9 11.02 2.23 -17.98
N HIS A 10 11.85 1.24 -18.37
CA HIS A 10 13.25 1.47 -18.70
C HIS A 10 13.43 2.39 -19.91
N ASP A 11 12.55 2.27 -20.91
CA ASP A 11 12.61 3.15 -22.09
C ASP A 11 12.31 4.60 -21.72
N VAL A 12 11.35 4.82 -20.82
CA VAL A 12 11.05 6.15 -20.26
C VAL A 12 12.24 6.67 -19.46
N GLY A 13 12.80 5.86 -18.59
CA GLY A 13 14.00 6.18 -17.80
C GLY A 13 15.19 6.57 -18.68
N ASN A 14 15.45 5.84 -19.76
CA ASN A 14 16.51 6.13 -20.72
C ASN A 14 16.30 7.45 -21.48
N VAL A 15 15.05 7.85 -21.73
CA VAL A 15 14.76 9.16 -22.34
C VAL A 15 14.96 10.28 -21.32
N ILE A 16 14.45 10.13 -20.11
CA ILE A 16 14.60 11.13 -19.05
C ILE A 16 16.07 11.34 -18.68
N SER A 17 16.86 10.27 -18.59
CA SER A 17 18.28 10.35 -18.25
C SER A 17 19.13 11.14 -19.23
N LYS A 18 18.67 11.31 -20.49
CA LYS A 18 19.32 12.18 -21.48
C LYS A 18 19.14 13.66 -21.18
N PHE A 19 18.10 14.02 -20.42
CA PHE A 19 17.77 15.40 -20.08
C PHE A 19 18.11 15.75 -18.62
N THR A 20 18.40 14.73 -17.79
CA THR A 20 18.79 14.93 -16.39
C THR A 20 20.28 14.72 -16.21
N LYS A 21 20.97 15.64 -15.52
CA LYS A 21 22.32 15.37 -15.05
C LYS A 21 22.25 14.24 -14.04
N ASN A 22 23.06 13.19 -14.22
CA ASN A 22 23.21 12.14 -13.22
C ASN A 22 23.85 12.72 -11.96
N PHE A 23 23.05 13.11 -10.98
CA PHE A 23 23.53 13.40 -9.64
C PHE A 23 23.73 12.06 -8.91
N LYS A 24 24.99 11.76 -8.63
CA LYS A 24 25.31 10.68 -7.67
C LYS A 24 25.31 11.30 -6.30
N ALA A 25 24.17 11.23 -5.60
CA ALA A 25 24.13 11.58 -4.20
C ALA A 25 24.88 10.53 -3.37
N SER A 26 25.75 10.98 -2.47
CA SER A 26 26.41 10.11 -1.51
C SER A 26 25.51 9.88 -0.27
N LYS A 27 25.91 8.96 0.58
CA LYS A 27 25.26 8.76 1.89
C LYS A 27 25.38 10.03 2.77
N GLU A 28 26.52 10.69 2.68
CA GLU A 28 26.84 11.92 3.40
C GLU A 28 25.92 13.07 2.97
N ASP A 29 25.66 13.21 1.66
CA ASP A 29 24.70 14.18 1.11
C ASP A 29 23.30 13.94 1.66
N PHE A 30 22.88 12.69 1.73
CA PHE A 30 21.58 12.32 2.30
C PHE A 30 21.48 12.63 3.79
N ILE A 31 22.49 12.32 4.58
CA ILE A 31 22.52 12.63 6.01
C ILE A 31 22.50 14.16 6.20
N SER A 32 23.30 14.90 5.45
CA SER A 32 23.31 16.36 5.50
C SER A 32 21.94 16.97 5.20
N LEU A 33 21.22 16.40 4.23
CA LEU A 33 19.82 16.79 3.94
C LEU A 33 18.92 16.54 5.16
N LEU A 34 19.03 15.40 5.81
CA LEU A 34 18.20 15.05 6.98
C LEU A 34 18.48 15.91 8.20
N GLU A 35 19.71 16.41 8.35
CA GLU A 35 20.13 17.35 9.41
C GLU A 35 19.69 18.80 9.13
N GLY A 36 19.30 19.09 7.90
CA GLY A 36 18.77 20.39 7.46
C GLY A 36 17.33 20.64 7.85
N VAL A 37 16.83 21.82 7.51
CA VAL A 37 15.41 22.21 7.64
C VAL A 37 14.68 21.88 6.32
N ASN A 38 13.52 21.26 6.42
CA ASN A 38 12.66 21.08 5.25
C ASN A 38 11.96 22.41 4.90
N VAL A 39 12.38 23.05 3.82
CA VAL A 39 11.82 24.33 3.37
C VAL A 39 10.38 24.19 2.88
N SER A 40 10.05 23.07 2.22
CA SER A 40 8.68 22.80 1.74
C SER A 40 7.71 22.47 2.87
N LYS A 41 8.21 22.06 4.02
CA LYS A 41 7.47 21.55 5.18
C LYS A 41 6.62 20.30 4.91
N GLN A 42 6.54 19.81 3.68
CA GLN A 42 5.78 18.63 3.27
C GLN A 42 6.64 17.38 3.37
N LEU A 43 6.02 16.28 3.82
CA LEU A 43 6.70 15.00 3.96
C LEU A 43 5.78 13.85 3.52
N ALA A 44 6.32 12.97 2.69
CA ALA A 44 5.70 11.69 2.36
C ALA A 44 6.54 10.55 2.94
N LEU A 45 5.87 9.58 3.55
CA LEU A 45 6.50 8.40 4.13
C LEU A 45 6.02 7.13 3.44
N TYR A 46 6.94 6.29 3.00
CA TYR A 46 6.65 4.98 2.44
C TYR A 46 7.27 3.89 3.31
N PHE A 47 6.44 2.93 3.72
CA PHE A 47 6.86 1.75 4.47
C PHE A 47 6.68 0.51 3.60
N HIS A 48 7.79 -0.17 3.32
CA HIS A 48 7.75 -1.41 2.52
C HIS A 48 7.66 -2.62 3.44
N THR A 49 6.63 -3.45 3.26
CA THR A 49 6.51 -4.75 3.96
C THR A 49 6.74 -5.86 2.94
N PRO A 50 7.95 -6.48 2.88
CA PRO A 50 8.28 -7.44 1.83
C PRO A 50 7.71 -8.85 2.06
N TYR A 51 6.73 -9.02 2.93
CA TYR A 51 6.22 -10.32 3.35
C TYR A 51 4.79 -10.55 2.88
N CYS A 52 4.53 -11.79 2.43
CA CYS A 52 3.19 -12.31 2.13
C CYS A 52 3.03 -13.69 2.74
N ASP A 53 1.85 -14.01 3.21
CA ASP A 53 1.45 -15.37 3.61
C ASP A 53 1.29 -16.30 2.41
N LYS A 54 0.91 -15.73 1.27
CA LYS A 54 0.70 -16.44 0.01
C LYS A 54 1.18 -15.61 -1.18
N ILE A 55 1.97 -16.23 -2.05
CA ILE A 55 2.46 -15.57 -3.27
C ILE A 55 1.42 -15.70 -4.39
N CYS A 56 0.97 -14.57 -4.90
CA CYS A 56 0.05 -14.49 -6.03
C CYS A 56 0.77 -14.77 -7.35
N SER A 57 0.09 -15.45 -8.30
CA SER A 57 0.70 -15.88 -9.56
C SER A 57 1.10 -14.73 -10.50
N PHE A 58 0.47 -13.57 -10.37
CA PHE A 58 0.69 -12.38 -11.20
C PHE A 58 1.70 -11.38 -10.63
N CYS A 59 2.08 -11.53 -9.36
CA CYS A 59 2.78 -10.47 -8.64
C CYS A 59 4.28 -10.46 -8.96
N ASN A 60 4.80 -9.28 -9.33
CA ASN A 60 6.23 -9.03 -9.59
C ASN A 60 6.86 -8.05 -8.57
N MET A 61 6.16 -7.75 -7.47
CA MET A 61 6.68 -6.88 -6.42
C MET A 61 7.87 -7.51 -5.68
N ASN A 62 8.70 -6.66 -5.08
CA ASN A 62 9.77 -7.11 -4.19
C ASN A 62 9.15 -7.67 -2.89
N ARG A 63 8.96 -8.99 -2.87
CA ARG A 63 8.33 -9.72 -1.77
C ARG A 63 8.93 -11.11 -1.61
N LYS A 64 8.75 -11.66 -0.40
CA LYS A 64 9.03 -13.06 -0.07
C LYS A 64 7.88 -13.67 0.72
N GLN A 65 7.78 -14.98 0.70
CA GLN A 65 6.83 -15.68 1.56
C GLN A 65 7.26 -15.56 3.02
N LEU A 66 6.29 -15.34 3.88
CA LEU A 66 6.53 -15.33 5.33
C LEU A 66 6.89 -16.75 5.78
N ASP A 67 8.02 -16.89 6.43
CA ASP A 67 8.55 -18.13 6.97
C ASP A 67 8.68 -18.12 8.51
N ASN A 68 8.71 -16.92 9.11
CA ASN A 68 8.91 -16.72 10.54
C ASN A 68 8.01 -15.61 11.10
N ASP A 69 8.06 -15.42 12.41
CA ASP A 69 7.44 -14.27 13.08
C ASP A 69 8.09 -12.96 12.63
N LEU A 70 7.27 -11.92 12.51
CA LEU A 70 7.71 -10.57 12.11
C LEU A 70 8.20 -9.71 13.28
N GLU A 71 8.51 -10.29 14.43
CA GLU A 71 8.87 -9.50 15.62
C GLU A 71 10.14 -8.69 15.41
N GLU A 72 11.19 -9.29 14.85
CA GLU A 72 12.43 -8.59 14.52
C GLU A 72 12.22 -7.49 13.50
N TYR A 73 11.41 -7.77 12.47
CA TYR A 73 11.11 -6.78 11.44
C TYR A 73 10.23 -5.64 11.98
N THR A 74 9.30 -5.94 12.87
CA THR A 74 8.50 -4.94 13.59
C THR A 74 9.38 -4.02 14.42
N LYS A 75 10.33 -4.59 15.17
CA LYS A 75 11.30 -3.83 15.93
C LYS A 75 12.14 -2.93 15.03
N TYR A 76 12.65 -3.49 13.92
CA TYR A 76 13.44 -2.74 12.95
C TYR A 76 12.66 -1.53 12.41
N ILE A 77 11.40 -1.72 11.97
CA ILE A 77 10.57 -0.61 11.48
C ILE A 77 10.38 0.45 12.58
N CYS A 78 10.07 0.05 13.81
CA CYS A 78 9.89 0.99 14.90
C CYS A 78 11.19 1.78 15.21
N ASP A 79 12.34 1.14 15.15
CA ASP A 79 13.63 1.79 15.38
C ASP A 79 13.98 2.77 14.24
N GLU A 80 13.69 2.41 12.97
CA GLU A 80 13.85 3.32 11.84
C GLU A 80 12.88 4.53 11.94
N ILE A 81 11.62 4.31 12.33
CA ILE A 81 10.64 5.40 12.57
C ILE A 81 11.20 6.41 13.59
N LYS A 82 11.69 5.94 14.73
CA LYS A 82 12.28 6.79 15.78
C LYS A 82 13.51 7.53 15.27
N LYS A 83 14.40 6.81 14.59
CA LYS A 83 15.63 7.36 14.04
C LYS A 83 15.37 8.49 13.04
N TYR A 84 14.48 8.23 12.03
CA TYR A 84 14.16 9.25 11.04
C TYR A 84 13.34 10.40 11.61
N GLY A 85 12.40 10.11 12.51
CA GLY A 85 11.64 11.14 13.23
C GLY A 85 12.51 12.06 14.09
N ALA A 86 13.71 11.62 14.50
CA ALA A 86 14.64 12.44 15.27
C ALA A 86 15.38 13.50 14.44
N TYR A 87 15.50 13.32 13.11
CA TYR A 87 16.19 14.27 12.25
C TYR A 87 15.45 15.61 12.16
N LYS A 88 16.23 16.69 12.02
CA LYS A 88 15.70 18.05 11.94
C LYS A 88 14.78 18.25 10.74
N PHE A 89 15.10 17.64 9.60
CA PHE A 89 14.26 17.64 8.40
C PHE A 89 12.84 17.16 8.71
N CYS A 90 12.71 16.02 9.38
CA CYS A 90 11.41 15.44 9.73
C CYS A 90 10.69 16.27 10.83
N LYS A 91 11.43 16.76 11.84
CA LYS A 91 10.85 17.61 12.91
C LYS A 91 10.34 18.96 12.43
N THR A 92 10.84 19.45 11.31
CA THR A 92 10.41 20.71 10.68
C THR A 92 9.40 20.50 9.54
N SER A 93 8.92 19.26 9.37
CA SER A 93 7.95 18.85 8.35
C SER A 93 6.63 18.43 8.98
N GLU A 94 5.58 18.51 8.19
CA GLU A 94 4.30 17.86 8.44
C GLU A 94 4.12 16.70 7.44
N VAL A 95 3.68 15.55 7.93
CA VAL A 95 3.41 14.39 7.08
C VAL A 95 2.07 14.59 6.39
N ASP A 96 2.09 14.69 5.06
CA ASP A 96 0.89 14.78 4.23
C ASP A 96 0.44 13.40 3.74
N VAL A 97 1.39 12.51 3.51
CA VAL A 97 1.09 11.18 2.98
C VAL A 97 1.90 10.10 3.70
N VAL A 98 1.22 9.05 4.12
CA VAL A 98 1.83 7.80 4.54
C VAL A 98 1.29 6.66 3.69
N PHE A 99 2.18 5.83 3.20
CA PHE A 99 1.81 4.66 2.42
C PHE A 99 2.51 3.40 2.93
N PHE A 100 1.74 2.44 3.39
CA PHE A 100 2.21 1.10 3.74
C PHE A 100 1.91 0.17 2.58
N GLY A 101 2.96 -0.33 1.91
CA GLY A 101 2.83 -1.14 0.71
C GLY A 101 3.87 -2.26 0.63
N GLY A 102 3.93 -2.91 -0.53
CA GLY A 102 4.89 -3.97 -0.85
C GLY A 102 4.27 -5.35 -1.02
N GLY A 103 4.53 -6.27 -0.11
CA GLY A 103 3.91 -7.59 -0.07
C GLY A 103 2.47 -7.52 0.46
N THR A 104 2.32 -7.61 1.77
CA THR A 104 1.01 -7.47 2.44
C THR A 104 1.20 -6.76 3.79
N PRO A 105 1.09 -5.43 3.87
CA PRO A 105 1.33 -4.70 5.11
C PRO A 105 0.47 -5.13 6.31
N THR A 106 -0.71 -5.66 6.08
CA THR A 106 -1.57 -6.18 7.14
C THR A 106 -1.21 -7.61 7.60
N ILE A 107 -0.06 -8.15 7.16
CA ILE A 107 0.43 -9.46 7.62
C ILE A 107 0.86 -9.45 9.09
N PHE A 108 1.25 -8.30 9.62
CA PHE A 108 1.60 -8.13 11.03
C PHE A 108 0.47 -8.61 11.95
N LYS A 109 0.82 -9.20 13.09
CA LYS A 109 -0.11 -9.43 14.18
C LYS A 109 -0.68 -8.09 14.68
N LYS A 110 -1.83 -8.11 15.30
CA LYS A 110 -2.49 -6.87 15.77
C LYS A 110 -1.61 -6.06 16.74
N GLU A 111 -0.89 -6.72 17.63
CA GLU A 111 0.01 -6.08 18.58
C GLU A 111 1.23 -5.44 17.90
N GLN A 112 1.73 -6.08 16.84
CA GLN A 112 2.82 -5.57 16.01
C GLN A 112 2.37 -4.36 15.20
N LEU A 113 1.20 -4.45 14.58
CA LEU A 113 0.58 -3.36 13.81
C LEU A 113 0.31 -2.14 14.70
N GLU A 114 -0.26 -2.36 15.89
CA GLU A 114 -0.50 -1.29 16.85
C GLU A 114 0.81 -0.61 17.27
N ARG A 115 1.85 -1.38 17.57
CA ARG A 115 3.17 -0.86 17.95
C ARG A 115 3.78 0.01 16.85
N ILE A 116 3.73 -0.43 15.58
CA ILE A 116 4.23 0.34 14.44
C ILE A 116 3.48 1.67 14.31
N LEU A 117 2.14 1.62 14.27
CA LEU A 117 1.30 2.79 14.10
C LEU A 117 1.44 3.78 15.26
N LYS A 118 1.47 3.28 16.50
CA LYS A 118 1.72 4.09 17.68
C LYS A 118 3.07 4.79 17.59
N THR A 119 4.15 4.04 17.26
CA THR A 119 5.50 4.61 17.13
C THR A 119 5.52 5.69 16.04
N LEU A 120 4.83 5.49 14.92
CA LEU A 120 4.72 6.48 13.86
C LEU A 120 4.07 7.78 14.36
N ARG A 121 2.92 7.67 15.04
CA ARG A 121 2.19 8.83 15.57
C ARG A 121 2.96 9.60 16.65
N GLU A 122 3.80 8.93 17.41
CA GLU A 122 4.63 9.54 18.45
C GLU A 122 5.87 10.28 17.93
N ASN A 123 6.31 9.97 16.69
CA ASN A 123 7.59 10.48 16.17
C ASN A 123 7.46 11.45 14.99
N PHE A 124 6.27 11.63 14.43
CA PHE A 124 6.04 12.54 13.31
C PHE A 124 4.85 13.47 13.57
N ILE A 125 4.93 14.68 13.04
CA ILE A 125 3.84 15.65 13.02
C ILE A 125 3.06 15.44 11.74
N PHE A 126 1.74 15.35 11.82
CA PHE A 126 0.86 15.12 10.68
C PHE A 126 0.15 16.43 10.29
N SER A 127 0.04 16.71 9.01
CA SER A 127 -0.80 17.78 8.52
C SER A 127 -2.29 17.48 8.82
N LYS A 128 -3.12 18.50 8.76
CA LYS A 128 -4.55 18.37 9.06
C LYS A 128 -5.27 17.41 8.11
N ASP A 129 -4.90 17.46 6.82
CA ASP A 129 -5.58 16.75 5.74
C ASP A 129 -4.71 15.60 5.18
N TYR A 130 -3.90 14.96 6.04
CA TYR A 130 -3.03 13.86 5.62
C TYR A 130 -3.82 12.65 5.10
N GLU A 131 -3.21 11.88 4.19
CA GLU A 131 -3.66 10.56 3.80
C GLU A 131 -2.72 9.49 4.40
N MET A 132 -3.29 8.49 5.08
CA MET A 132 -2.56 7.29 5.52
C MET A 132 -3.20 6.07 4.91
N THR A 133 -2.51 5.50 3.91
CA THR A 133 -2.97 4.34 3.13
C THR A 133 -2.29 3.06 3.57
N PHE A 134 -3.08 1.99 3.70
CA PHE A 134 -2.60 0.62 3.87
C PHE A 134 -3.02 -0.27 2.71
N GLU A 135 -2.07 -0.93 2.05
CA GLU A 135 -2.35 -2.07 1.18
C GLU A 135 -2.70 -3.31 2.00
N THR A 136 -3.68 -4.05 1.55
CA THR A 136 -4.17 -5.24 2.26
C THR A 136 -4.77 -6.29 1.35
N THR A 137 -5.02 -7.46 1.90
CA THR A 137 -5.87 -8.50 1.31
C THR A 137 -7.00 -8.84 2.29
N LEU A 138 -8.12 -9.37 1.80
CA LEU A 138 -9.20 -9.78 2.70
C LEU A 138 -8.78 -10.84 3.71
N HIS A 139 -7.79 -11.68 3.36
CA HIS A 139 -7.27 -12.73 4.24
C HIS A 139 -6.55 -12.13 5.46
N ASN A 140 -5.81 -11.05 5.26
CA ASN A 140 -4.97 -10.45 6.30
C ASN A 140 -5.65 -9.30 7.06
N LEU A 141 -6.86 -8.90 6.66
CA LEU A 141 -7.60 -7.81 7.27
C LEU A 141 -8.70 -8.35 8.21
N SER A 142 -8.37 -8.50 9.49
CA SER A 142 -9.39 -8.73 10.53
C SER A 142 -10.05 -7.42 10.95
N PHE A 143 -11.21 -7.50 11.59
CA PHE A 143 -11.89 -6.29 12.10
C PHE A 143 -11.11 -5.63 13.23
N GLU A 144 -10.46 -6.42 14.09
CA GLU A 144 -9.61 -5.88 15.14
C GLU A 144 -8.42 -5.10 14.59
N LYS A 145 -7.81 -5.57 13.47
CA LYS A 145 -6.77 -4.80 12.79
C LYS A 145 -7.32 -3.51 12.18
N LEU A 146 -8.52 -3.57 11.61
CA LEU A 146 -9.18 -2.39 11.05
C LEU A 146 -9.44 -1.33 12.13
N GLU A 147 -9.94 -1.74 13.30
CA GLU A 147 -10.15 -0.87 14.46
C GLU A 147 -8.84 -0.24 14.97
N ILE A 148 -7.75 -1.01 15.03
CA ILE A 148 -6.42 -0.50 15.36
C ILE A 148 -5.96 0.52 14.32
N MET A 149 -6.13 0.22 13.03
CA MET A 149 -5.75 1.13 11.95
C MET A 149 -6.51 2.46 12.06
N GLU A 150 -7.82 2.45 12.26
CA GLU A 150 -8.63 3.66 12.46
C GLU A 150 -8.22 4.42 13.73
N LYS A 151 -8.02 3.72 14.84
CA LYS A 151 -7.55 4.31 16.11
C LYS A 151 -6.29 5.17 15.93
N TYR A 152 -5.38 4.75 15.06
CA TYR A 152 -4.13 5.46 14.79
C TYR A 152 -4.17 6.34 13.54
N GLY A 153 -5.37 6.51 12.95
CA GLY A 153 -5.62 7.49 11.92
C GLY A 153 -5.34 7.02 10.50
N VAL A 154 -5.34 5.71 10.25
CA VAL A 154 -5.42 5.18 8.88
C VAL A 154 -6.78 5.56 8.32
N ASN A 155 -6.81 6.30 7.22
CA ASN A 155 -8.02 6.84 6.62
C ASN A 155 -8.24 6.36 5.18
N ARG A 156 -7.38 5.47 4.67
CA ARG A 156 -7.53 4.82 3.38
C ARG A 156 -6.98 3.39 3.41
N ILE A 157 -7.71 2.45 2.82
CA ILE A 157 -7.21 1.09 2.56
C ILE A 157 -7.27 0.78 1.07
N SER A 158 -6.24 0.11 0.54
CA SER A 158 -6.24 -0.48 -0.80
C SER A 158 -6.31 -1.99 -0.68
N VAL A 159 -7.41 -2.56 -1.17
CA VAL A 159 -7.70 -4.00 -1.00
C VAL A 159 -7.50 -4.70 -2.33
N GLY A 160 -6.50 -5.56 -2.40
CA GLY A 160 -6.24 -6.38 -3.58
C GLY A 160 -7.30 -7.46 -3.74
N ILE A 161 -8.36 -7.21 -4.49
CA ILE A 161 -9.40 -8.20 -4.85
C ILE A 161 -9.03 -8.93 -6.11
N GLN A 162 -8.55 -8.22 -7.10
CA GLN A 162 -8.08 -8.63 -8.42
C GLN A 162 -9.20 -9.00 -9.39
N THR A 163 -10.21 -9.73 -8.99
CA THR A 163 -11.45 -10.05 -9.71
C THR A 163 -12.45 -10.70 -8.75
N PHE A 164 -13.74 -10.60 -9.04
CA PHE A 164 -14.79 -11.35 -8.36
C PHE A 164 -15.07 -12.71 -9.03
N SER A 165 -14.58 -12.95 -10.25
CA SER A 165 -14.75 -14.24 -10.92
C SER A 165 -14.06 -15.37 -10.15
N ASP A 166 -14.77 -16.41 -9.76
CA ASP A 166 -14.19 -17.56 -9.04
C ASP A 166 -13.12 -18.28 -9.86
N ARG A 167 -13.31 -18.35 -11.19
CA ARG A 167 -12.32 -18.89 -12.12
C ARG A 167 -11.06 -18.02 -12.14
N GLY A 168 -11.23 -16.70 -12.28
CA GLY A 168 -10.14 -15.72 -12.24
C GLY A 168 -9.40 -15.75 -10.92
N ARG A 169 -10.10 -15.83 -9.79
CA ARG A 169 -9.51 -15.92 -8.45
C ARG A 169 -8.63 -17.15 -8.29
N LYS A 170 -9.07 -18.31 -8.78
CA LYS A 170 -8.25 -19.54 -8.79
C LYS A 170 -6.99 -19.36 -9.64
N LEU A 171 -7.13 -18.82 -10.85
CA LEU A 171 -6.00 -18.56 -11.75
C LEU A 171 -4.97 -17.60 -11.14
N LEU A 172 -5.45 -16.55 -10.49
CA LEU A 172 -4.62 -15.54 -9.84
C LEU A 172 -4.14 -15.94 -8.43
N ASN A 173 -4.38 -17.19 -8.02
CA ASN A 173 -4.04 -17.74 -6.71
C ASN A 173 -4.61 -16.90 -5.54
N ARG A 174 -5.88 -16.43 -5.67
CA ARG A 174 -6.58 -15.67 -4.64
C ARG A 174 -7.43 -16.56 -3.76
N THR A 175 -7.56 -16.18 -2.48
CA THR A 175 -8.36 -16.87 -1.48
C THR A 175 -9.83 -16.42 -1.58
N TYR A 176 -10.74 -17.28 -1.15
CA TYR A 176 -12.18 -17.07 -1.07
C TYR A 176 -12.89 -17.01 -2.44
N ASP A 177 -14.18 -17.32 -2.42
CA ASP A 177 -15.08 -17.20 -3.57
C ASP A 177 -15.71 -15.81 -3.68
N LYS A 178 -16.43 -15.60 -4.76
CA LYS A 178 -17.14 -14.35 -5.05
C LYS A 178 -18.07 -13.91 -3.93
N ASN A 179 -18.88 -14.83 -3.40
CA ASN A 179 -19.90 -14.50 -2.41
C ASN A 179 -19.26 -14.01 -1.11
N TYR A 180 -18.24 -14.72 -0.63
CA TYR A 180 -17.49 -14.29 0.54
C TYR A 180 -16.85 -12.91 0.35
N VAL A 181 -16.23 -12.67 -0.82
CA VAL A 181 -15.57 -11.40 -1.13
C VAL A 181 -16.56 -10.25 -1.10
N VAL A 182 -17.72 -10.39 -1.74
CA VAL A 182 -18.77 -9.37 -1.79
C VAL A 182 -19.29 -9.05 -0.39
N GLU A 183 -19.66 -10.06 0.38
CA GLU A 183 -20.19 -9.85 1.73
C GLU A 183 -19.13 -9.24 2.67
N ARG A 184 -17.89 -9.71 2.58
CA ARG A 184 -16.80 -9.17 3.38
C ARG A 184 -16.51 -7.70 3.08
N LEU A 185 -16.53 -7.30 1.81
CA LEU A 185 -16.37 -5.90 1.42
C LEU A 185 -17.52 -5.03 1.92
N LYS A 186 -18.76 -5.50 1.86
CA LYS A 186 -19.93 -4.80 2.44
C LYS A 186 -19.79 -4.61 3.96
N GLU A 187 -19.27 -5.62 4.66
CA GLU A 187 -19.01 -5.50 6.11
C GLU A 187 -17.90 -4.49 6.42
N ILE A 188 -16.81 -4.51 5.65
CA ILE A 188 -15.71 -3.53 5.78
C ILE A 188 -16.27 -2.12 5.53
N LYS A 189 -17.06 -1.92 4.47
CA LYS A 189 -17.68 -0.62 4.14
C LYS A 189 -18.59 -0.09 5.24
N LYS A 190 -19.24 -0.96 5.99
CA LYS A 190 -20.09 -0.56 7.16
C LYS A 190 -19.27 -0.17 8.38
N ARG A 191 -18.07 -0.69 8.54
CA ARG A 191 -17.25 -0.54 9.76
C ARG A 191 -16.13 0.47 9.61
N PHE A 192 -15.55 0.60 8.42
CA PHE A 192 -14.45 1.51 8.16
C PHE A 192 -14.96 2.87 7.71
N SER A 193 -14.59 3.92 8.42
CA SER A 193 -15.00 5.31 8.13
C SER A 193 -14.17 5.98 7.03
N GLY A 194 -12.99 5.42 6.71
CA GLY A 194 -12.09 5.93 5.68
C GLY A 194 -12.44 5.47 4.27
N LEU A 195 -11.57 5.81 3.32
CA LEU A 195 -11.74 5.48 1.91
C LEU A 195 -11.31 4.04 1.61
N ILE A 196 -12.09 3.34 0.80
CA ILE A 196 -11.81 1.99 0.33
C ILE A 196 -11.51 2.02 -1.16
N CYS A 197 -10.25 1.71 -1.51
CA CYS A 197 -9.81 1.48 -2.89
C CYS A 197 -9.75 -0.03 -3.16
N ILE A 198 -10.22 -0.45 -4.33
CA ILE A 198 -10.16 -1.85 -4.74
C ILE A 198 -9.26 -1.98 -5.97
N ASP A 199 -8.30 -2.92 -5.89
CA ASP A 199 -7.45 -3.24 -7.03
C ASP A 199 -8.04 -4.39 -7.83
N ILE A 200 -8.22 -4.16 -9.13
CA ILE A 200 -8.73 -5.12 -10.12
C ILE A 200 -7.68 -5.34 -11.20
N ILE A 201 -7.48 -6.60 -11.58
CA ILE A 201 -6.67 -6.98 -12.73
C ILE A 201 -7.62 -7.33 -13.88
N TYR A 202 -7.40 -6.71 -15.03
CA TYR A 202 -8.11 -7.06 -16.26
C TYR A 202 -7.17 -7.69 -17.28
N ASN A 203 -7.76 -8.39 -18.25
CA ASN A 203 -7.02 -9.06 -19.30
C ASN A 203 -6.06 -10.17 -18.80
N TYR A 204 -6.45 -10.87 -17.71
CA TYR A 204 -5.79 -12.11 -17.36
C TYR A 204 -6.19 -13.25 -18.31
N ALA A 205 -5.42 -14.36 -18.33
CA ALA A 205 -5.60 -15.45 -19.30
C ALA A 205 -7.07 -15.93 -19.39
N ASN A 206 -7.63 -15.89 -20.60
CA ASN A 206 -9.00 -16.30 -20.92
C ASN A 206 -10.10 -15.54 -20.13
N GLN A 207 -9.83 -14.34 -19.67
CA GLN A 207 -10.88 -13.49 -19.09
C GLN A 207 -11.91 -13.12 -20.16
N THR A 208 -13.18 -13.22 -19.82
CA THR A 208 -14.26 -12.81 -20.71
C THR A 208 -14.71 -11.38 -20.45
N ASN A 209 -15.39 -10.77 -21.43
CA ASN A 209 -15.96 -9.43 -21.24
C ASN A 209 -17.03 -9.42 -20.14
N GLU A 210 -17.79 -10.50 -20.00
CA GLU A 210 -18.81 -10.66 -18.97
C GLU A 210 -18.19 -10.64 -17.57
N GLU A 211 -17.01 -11.26 -17.37
CA GLU A 211 -16.30 -11.22 -16.10
C GLU A 211 -15.84 -9.80 -15.74
N ILE A 212 -15.36 -9.01 -16.72
CA ILE A 212 -14.95 -7.61 -16.49
C ILE A 212 -16.16 -6.75 -16.14
N LEU A 213 -17.28 -6.91 -16.89
CA LEU A 213 -18.51 -6.18 -16.65
C LEU A 213 -19.12 -6.52 -15.29
N GLU A 214 -19.07 -7.79 -14.89
CA GLU A 214 -19.52 -8.23 -13.55
C GLU A 214 -18.66 -7.64 -12.44
N ASP A 215 -17.33 -7.60 -12.60
CA ASP A 215 -16.43 -6.94 -11.66
C ASP A 215 -16.81 -5.45 -11.48
N ALA A 216 -17.04 -4.73 -12.58
CA ALA A 216 -17.46 -3.33 -12.53
C ALA A 216 -18.83 -3.13 -11.88
N ARG A 217 -19.81 -4.01 -12.18
CA ARG A 217 -21.15 -4.00 -11.60
C ARG A 217 -21.10 -4.18 -10.07
N LEU A 218 -20.36 -5.18 -9.59
CA LEU A 218 -20.22 -5.47 -8.17
C LEU A 218 -19.53 -4.34 -7.40
N LEU A 219 -18.49 -3.73 -7.98
CA LEU A 219 -17.84 -2.55 -7.38
C LEU A 219 -18.82 -1.40 -7.20
N SER A 220 -19.67 -1.14 -8.22
CA SER A 220 -20.72 -0.12 -8.15
C SER A 220 -21.79 -0.44 -7.09
N GLU A 221 -22.20 -1.70 -6.99
CA GLU A 221 -23.21 -2.14 -5.98
C GLU A 221 -22.68 -2.04 -4.55
N ILE A 222 -21.40 -2.40 -4.33
CA ILE A 222 -20.74 -2.29 -3.02
C ILE A 222 -20.48 -0.82 -2.67
N ARG A 223 -20.45 0.07 -3.67
CA ARG A 223 -20.17 1.51 -3.54
C ARG A 223 -18.80 1.76 -2.91
N VAL A 224 -17.76 1.11 -3.46
CA VAL A 224 -16.38 1.41 -3.10
C VAL A 224 -16.03 2.85 -3.49
N ASP A 225 -15.09 3.46 -2.79
CA ASP A 225 -14.79 4.89 -2.98
C ASP A 225 -13.89 5.12 -4.20
N SER A 226 -13.02 4.15 -4.52
CA SER A 226 -12.19 4.20 -5.72
C SER A 226 -11.79 2.79 -6.18
N THR A 227 -11.37 2.68 -7.44
CA THR A 227 -10.89 1.42 -8.02
C THR A 227 -9.71 1.68 -8.93
N SER A 228 -8.68 0.86 -8.81
CA SER A 228 -7.54 0.81 -9.72
C SER A 228 -7.66 -0.42 -10.63
N PHE A 229 -7.64 -0.20 -11.93
CA PHE A 229 -7.63 -1.27 -12.93
C PHE A 229 -6.22 -1.41 -13.52
N TYR A 230 -5.65 -2.59 -13.39
CA TYR A 230 -4.31 -2.94 -13.86
C TYR A 230 -4.32 -3.92 -15.03
#